data_139a03103ffd39518031927ef7606ccb
#
_entry.id   139a03103ffd39518031927ef7606ccb
#
_cell.length_a   1.000
_cell.length_b   1.000
_cell.length_c   1.000
_cell.angle_alpha   90.00
_cell.angle_beta   90.00
_cell.angle_gamma   90.00
#
_symmetry.space_group_name_H-M   'P 1'
#
loop_
_entity.id
_entity.type
_entity.pdbx_description
1 polymer ?
#
loop_
_entity_poly.entity_id
_entity_poly.type
_entity_poly.pdbx_seq_one_letter_code
_entity_poly.pdbx_strand_id
1 'polypeptide(L)'
;SEAFQIRGGKQLHGEIKPQGAKNEALQILCAVLLTGEEVRIKNIPDIHDVNRLIEILGDFGVKITKNAHGDYTFKADNVNFDYIKSKEFKKDGARLRGSIMLLGPMLARFGEAYMPTPGGDKIGRRRLDTHFQGFVELGAEFHYDEEEYFYSLKAKELTGKFILLEEASVTGTANIVMAAVLAKGKTRIYNAACEPYLQQLCKMLNRMGANISGIGSNLLTIEGVSHLRGTEHTMLPDMVEIGSWIGLAAMTKSEMTIKNVNWNQLGVIPNTFRKLGIQLEQSGDDIYIPAQEHYKIQKFIDGSILTVSDAPWPGFTPDLLSIVLVVATQAKGTVLIHQKMFESRLFFVDKLIDMGAQIILCDPHRATVVGLNHEYPLRGTNMTSPDIRAGNALLIAALSAEGKSIIHNIEQIDRGYENIDGRLKALGADIERIQL
;
A
#
# COMPACT_ATOMS: atom_id res chain seq x y z
N SER A 1 6.45 10.01 -23.75
CA SER A 1 6.20 9.80 -22.31
C SER A 1 5.49 11.00 -21.70
N GLU A 2 4.78 10.76 -20.61
CA GLU A 2 4.04 11.80 -19.91
C GLU A 2 4.84 12.34 -18.71
N ALA A 3 4.60 13.59 -18.37
CA ALA A 3 5.16 14.23 -17.20
C ALA A 3 4.11 15.14 -16.56
N PHE A 4 4.29 15.51 -15.30
CA PHE A 4 3.54 16.59 -14.66
C PHE A 4 4.33 17.89 -14.74
N GLN A 5 3.67 18.94 -15.22
CA GLN A 5 4.16 20.31 -15.11
C GLN A 5 3.39 20.98 -13.98
N ILE A 6 4.11 21.51 -13.00
CA ILE A 6 3.53 22.07 -11.79
C ILE A 6 4.07 23.48 -11.58
N ARG A 7 3.16 24.43 -11.35
CA ARG A 7 3.49 25.74 -10.81
C ARG A 7 3.09 25.76 -9.35
N GLY A 8 4.11 25.69 -8.47
CA GLY A 8 3.91 25.56 -7.05
C GLY A 8 3.65 26.88 -6.33
N GLY A 9 3.55 26.77 -5.00
CA GLY A 9 3.35 27.93 -4.14
C GLY A 9 1.92 28.41 -4.01
N LYS A 10 0.98 27.74 -4.66
CA LYS A 10 -0.44 28.07 -4.56
C LYS A 10 -1.04 27.49 -3.28
N GLN A 11 -1.79 28.32 -2.56
CA GLN A 11 -2.63 27.84 -1.47
C GLN A 11 -3.82 27.09 -2.06
N LEU A 12 -4.07 25.89 -1.54
CA LEU A 12 -5.16 25.03 -1.97
C LEU A 12 -6.35 25.19 -1.02
N HIS A 13 -7.52 24.72 -1.45
CA HIS A 13 -8.73 24.79 -0.62
C HIS A 13 -9.72 23.73 -1.07
N GLY A 14 -10.42 23.15 -0.11
CA GLY A 14 -11.54 22.28 -0.38
C GLY A 14 -11.49 20.96 0.34
N GLU A 15 -12.23 20.01 -0.21
CA GLU A 15 -12.36 18.67 0.31
C GLU A 15 -11.70 17.66 -0.65
N ILE A 16 -11.10 16.64 -0.09
CA ILE A 16 -10.57 15.52 -0.86
C ILE A 16 -11.01 14.21 -0.25
N LYS A 17 -11.47 13.30 -1.08
CA LYS A 17 -11.84 11.95 -0.66
C LYS A 17 -10.70 10.99 -0.98
N PRO A 18 -10.14 10.27 0.01
CA PRO A 18 -9.15 9.24 -0.27
C PRO A 18 -9.73 8.14 -1.15
N GLN A 19 -8.93 7.64 -2.04
CA GLN A 19 -9.28 6.44 -2.82
C GLN A 19 -9.31 5.20 -1.95
N GLY A 20 -9.86 4.10 -2.47
CA GLY A 20 -9.76 2.79 -1.85
C GLY A 20 -8.30 2.33 -1.75
N ALA A 21 -8.00 1.53 -0.73
CA ALA A 21 -6.64 1.12 -0.42
C ALA A 21 -6.08 0.12 -1.42
N LYS A 22 -5.00 0.48 -2.11
CA LYS A 22 -4.30 -0.42 -3.04
C LYS A 22 -3.90 -1.73 -2.37
N ASN A 23 -3.30 -1.65 -1.18
CA ASN A 23 -2.79 -2.85 -0.49
C ASN A 23 -3.90 -3.76 0.02
N GLU A 24 -5.08 -3.24 0.29
CA GLU A 24 -6.24 -4.07 0.56
C GLU A 24 -6.76 -4.72 -0.72
N ALA A 25 -6.87 -3.97 -1.80
CA ALA A 25 -7.36 -4.47 -3.09
C ALA A 25 -6.55 -5.67 -3.59
N LEU A 26 -5.22 -5.60 -3.50
CA LEU A 26 -4.34 -6.67 -3.97
C LEU A 26 -4.48 -7.98 -3.16
N GLN A 27 -5.01 -7.91 -1.95
CA GLN A 27 -5.34 -9.10 -1.14
C GLN A 27 -6.76 -9.58 -1.40
N ILE A 28 -7.72 -8.70 -1.26
CA ILE A 28 -9.15 -8.99 -1.32
C ILE A 28 -9.58 -9.52 -2.69
N LEU A 29 -9.04 -8.96 -3.77
CA LEU A 29 -9.35 -9.42 -5.12
C LEU A 29 -8.88 -10.85 -5.35
N CYS A 30 -7.76 -11.26 -4.76
CA CYS A 30 -7.30 -12.65 -4.86
C CYS A 30 -8.21 -13.61 -4.10
N ALA A 31 -8.81 -13.16 -3.00
CA ALA A 31 -9.69 -13.99 -2.19
C ALA A 31 -10.99 -14.39 -2.90
N VAL A 32 -11.38 -13.71 -3.98
CA VAL A 32 -12.57 -14.10 -4.78
C VAL A 32 -12.42 -15.50 -5.40
N LEU A 33 -11.19 -15.98 -5.58
CA LEU A 33 -10.90 -17.32 -6.08
C LEU A 33 -11.22 -18.42 -5.07
N LEU A 34 -11.44 -18.07 -3.80
CA LEU A 34 -11.71 -19.04 -2.74
C LEU A 34 -13.15 -19.60 -2.76
N THR A 35 -14.02 -19.02 -3.56
CA THR A 35 -15.42 -19.47 -3.69
C THR A 35 -15.88 -19.40 -5.14
N GLY A 36 -16.84 -20.27 -5.49
CA GLY A 36 -17.55 -20.19 -6.78
C GLY A 36 -18.79 -19.30 -6.74
N GLU A 37 -19.14 -18.74 -5.56
CA GLU A 37 -20.26 -17.84 -5.41
C GLU A 37 -19.86 -16.39 -5.68
N GLU A 38 -20.85 -15.52 -5.83
CA GLU A 38 -20.61 -14.11 -6.10
C GLU A 38 -20.00 -13.38 -4.91
N VAL A 39 -18.94 -12.62 -5.17
CA VAL A 39 -18.31 -11.70 -4.22
C VAL A 39 -18.38 -10.30 -4.80
N ARG A 40 -19.07 -9.40 -4.12
CA ARG A 40 -19.18 -7.99 -4.50
C ARG A 40 -18.23 -7.16 -3.65
N ILE A 41 -17.37 -6.39 -4.31
CA ILE A 41 -16.36 -5.56 -3.65
C ILE A 41 -16.54 -4.12 -4.10
N LYS A 42 -16.64 -3.21 -3.14
CA LYS A 42 -16.84 -1.78 -3.35
C LYS A 42 -15.61 -1.00 -2.91
N ASN A 43 -15.49 0.22 -3.40
CA ASN A 43 -14.39 1.15 -3.14
C ASN A 43 -13.05 0.65 -3.68
N ILE A 44 -13.07 -0.04 -4.80
CA ILE A 44 -11.85 -0.48 -5.50
C ILE A 44 -11.26 0.71 -6.23
N PRO A 45 -9.97 1.05 -6.01
CA PRO A 45 -9.35 2.17 -6.72
C PRO A 45 -9.10 1.84 -8.20
N ASP A 46 -9.32 2.83 -9.06
CA ASP A 46 -9.03 2.74 -10.49
C ASP A 46 -7.56 3.12 -10.74
N ILE A 47 -6.68 2.17 -10.53
CA ILE A 47 -5.23 2.31 -10.69
C ILE A 47 -4.66 1.12 -11.47
N HIS A 48 -3.50 1.31 -12.11
CA HIS A 48 -2.94 0.33 -13.03
C HIS A 48 -2.76 -1.06 -12.42
N ASP A 49 -2.16 -1.14 -11.24
CA ASP A 49 -1.85 -2.44 -10.63
C ASP A 49 -3.11 -3.22 -10.25
N VAL A 50 -4.16 -2.53 -9.83
CA VAL A 50 -5.46 -3.14 -9.49
C VAL A 50 -6.20 -3.56 -10.76
N ASN A 51 -6.23 -2.71 -11.77
CA ASN A 51 -6.85 -3.03 -13.06
C ASN A 51 -6.17 -4.21 -13.70
N ARG A 52 -4.86 -4.32 -13.58
CA ARG A 52 -4.09 -5.45 -14.08
C ARG A 52 -4.48 -6.75 -13.40
N LEU A 53 -4.64 -6.73 -12.09
CA LEU A 53 -5.09 -7.91 -11.34
C LEU A 53 -6.51 -8.33 -11.77
N ILE A 54 -7.40 -7.36 -11.97
CA ILE A 54 -8.77 -7.65 -12.46
C ILE A 54 -8.72 -8.31 -13.84
N GLU A 55 -7.87 -7.84 -14.74
CA GLU A 55 -7.67 -8.47 -16.06
C GLU A 55 -7.17 -9.91 -15.92
N ILE A 56 -6.20 -10.16 -15.04
CA ILE A 56 -5.67 -11.51 -14.80
C ILE A 56 -6.78 -12.44 -14.29
N LEU A 57 -7.59 -11.96 -13.36
CA LEU A 57 -8.74 -12.74 -12.85
C LEU A 57 -9.73 -13.06 -13.97
N GLY A 58 -10.00 -12.12 -14.87
CA GLY A 58 -10.84 -12.35 -16.04
C GLY A 58 -10.26 -13.42 -16.97
N ASP A 59 -8.94 -13.38 -17.20
CA ASP A 59 -8.24 -14.38 -18.01
C ASP A 59 -8.24 -15.76 -17.34
N PHE A 60 -8.31 -15.82 -16.00
CA PHE A 60 -8.48 -17.07 -15.26
C PHE A 60 -9.88 -17.67 -15.42
N GLY A 61 -10.81 -16.94 -16.01
CA GLY A 61 -12.19 -17.38 -16.18
C GLY A 61 -13.16 -16.84 -15.13
N VAL A 62 -12.71 -15.92 -14.27
CA VAL A 62 -13.60 -15.26 -13.31
C VAL A 62 -14.57 -14.37 -14.08
N LYS A 63 -15.86 -14.51 -13.81
CA LYS A 63 -16.89 -13.61 -14.36
C LYS A 63 -16.89 -12.32 -13.59
N ILE A 64 -16.69 -11.21 -14.28
CA ILE A 64 -16.51 -9.90 -13.69
C ILE A 64 -17.57 -8.95 -14.24
N THR A 65 -18.34 -8.35 -13.33
CA THR A 65 -19.34 -7.32 -13.67
C THR A 65 -18.98 -6.03 -12.96
N LYS A 66 -18.75 -4.97 -13.73
CA LYS A 66 -18.58 -3.63 -13.18
C LYS A 66 -19.96 -3.01 -12.97
N ASN A 67 -20.36 -2.83 -11.70
CA ASN A 67 -21.66 -2.28 -11.36
C ASN A 67 -21.66 -0.74 -11.40
N ALA A 68 -20.56 -0.14 -10.98
CA ALA A 68 -20.31 1.29 -10.95
C ALA A 68 -18.82 1.54 -10.80
N HIS A 69 -18.41 2.79 -10.72
CA HIS A 69 -17.02 3.13 -10.43
C HIS A 69 -16.60 2.52 -9.08
N GLY A 70 -15.55 1.69 -9.10
CA GLY A 70 -15.03 1.01 -7.91
C GLY A 70 -15.92 -0.09 -7.33
N ASP A 71 -16.99 -0.49 -8.00
CA ASP A 71 -17.96 -1.47 -7.53
C ASP A 71 -18.04 -2.63 -8.52
N TYR A 72 -17.54 -3.80 -8.12
CA TYR A 72 -17.45 -4.97 -8.99
C TYR A 72 -18.04 -6.20 -8.31
N THR A 73 -18.63 -7.08 -9.12
CA THR A 73 -19.05 -8.42 -8.72
C THR A 73 -18.17 -9.45 -9.42
N PHE A 74 -17.63 -10.38 -8.66
CA PHE A 74 -16.75 -11.46 -9.14
C PHE A 74 -17.39 -12.81 -8.88
N LYS A 75 -17.32 -13.71 -9.86
CA LYS A 75 -17.80 -15.08 -9.71
C LYS A 75 -16.81 -16.05 -10.34
N ALA A 76 -16.09 -16.79 -9.48
CA ALA A 76 -15.06 -17.75 -9.87
C ALA A 76 -15.62 -19.19 -9.87
N ASP A 77 -16.69 -19.43 -10.65
CA ASP A 77 -17.35 -20.72 -10.74
C ASP A 77 -16.77 -21.67 -11.80
N ASN A 78 -15.89 -21.14 -12.68
CA ASN A 78 -15.26 -21.94 -13.74
C ASN A 78 -13.87 -21.42 -14.06
N VAL A 79 -12.90 -21.81 -13.24
CA VAL A 79 -11.50 -21.33 -13.39
C VAL A 79 -10.78 -22.12 -14.50
N ASN A 80 -10.10 -21.39 -15.38
CA ASN A 80 -9.40 -21.95 -16.53
C ASN A 80 -7.91 -22.23 -16.22
N PHE A 81 -7.60 -23.48 -15.87
CA PHE A 81 -6.23 -23.90 -15.55
C PHE A 81 -5.31 -23.93 -16.78
N ASP A 82 -5.83 -24.09 -17.97
CA ASP A 82 -5.00 -24.03 -19.18
C ASP A 82 -4.34 -22.68 -19.35
N TYR A 83 -5.09 -21.59 -19.06
CA TYR A 83 -4.51 -20.25 -19.05
C TYR A 83 -3.48 -20.09 -17.94
N ILE A 84 -3.74 -20.58 -16.73
CA ILE A 84 -2.84 -20.48 -15.57
C ILE A 84 -1.49 -21.13 -15.86
N LYS A 85 -1.47 -22.21 -16.63
CA LYS A 85 -0.26 -22.91 -17.07
C LYS A 85 0.37 -22.33 -18.33
N SER A 86 -0.27 -21.35 -18.96
CA SER A 86 0.13 -20.80 -20.25
C SER A 86 1.35 -19.88 -20.18
N LYS A 87 2.01 -19.70 -21.33
CA LYS A 87 3.08 -18.72 -21.50
C LYS A 87 2.56 -17.28 -21.32
N GLU A 88 1.30 -17.04 -21.67
CA GLU A 88 0.66 -15.73 -21.52
C GLU A 88 0.55 -15.33 -20.06
N PHE A 89 0.10 -16.23 -19.18
CA PHE A 89 0.07 -15.98 -17.75
C PHE A 89 1.48 -15.77 -17.19
N LYS A 90 2.46 -16.56 -17.60
CA LYS A 90 3.85 -16.39 -17.17
C LYS A 90 4.37 -15.00 -17.47
N LYS A 91 4.05 -14.47 -18.66
CA LYS A 91 4.42 -13.11 -19.07
C LYS A 91 3.66 -12.04 -18.30
N ASP A 92 2.35 -12.20 -18.15
CA ASP A 92 1.47 -11.22 -17.50
C ASP A 92 1.67 -11.20 -15.99
N GLY A 93 1.77 -12.38 -15.38
CA GLY A 93 2.00 -12.51 -13.95
C GLY A 93 3.35 -11.96 -13.50
N ALA A 94 4.38 -12.09 -14.34
CA ALA A 94 5.72 -11.56 -14.04
C ALA A 94 5.74 -10.02 -13.94
N ARG A 95 4.82 -9.34 -14.60
CA ARG A 95 4.70 -7.87 -14.58
C ARG A 95 3.99 -7.35 -13.34
N LEU A 96 3.23 -8.19 -12.64
CA LEU A 96 2.43 -7.82 -11.47
C LEU A 96 3.10 -8.35 -10.20
N ARG A 97 3.62 -7.44 -9.37
CA ARG A 97 4.23 -7.81 -8.06
C ARG A 97 3.28 -8.55 -7.14
N GLY A 98 1.98 -8.26 -7.24
CA GLY A 98 0.94 -8.88 -6.42
C GLY A 98 0.50 -10.26 -6.87
N SER A 99 1.02 -10.80 -7.99
CA SER A 99 0.59 -12.09 -8.53
C SER A 99 0.86 -13.26 -7.60
N ILE A 100 1.85 -13.15 -6.73
CA ILE A 100 2.12 -14.16 -5.69
C ILE A 100 0.90 -14.39 -4.78
N MET A 101 0.06 -13.38 -4.60
CA MET A 101 -1.13 -13.46 -3.76
C MET A 101 -2.23 -14.38 -4.32
N LEU A 102 -2.10 -14.80 -5.56
CA LEU A 102 -2.99 -15.78 -6.18
C LEU A 102 -2.69 -17.20 -5.71
N LEU A 103 -1.49 -17.46 -5.20
CA LEU A 103 -1.04 -18.81 -4.84
C LEU A 103 -1.84 -19.42 -3.70
N GLY A 104 -2.08 -18.67 -2.62
CA GLY A 104 -2.84 -19.15 -1.47
C GLY A 104 -4.25 -19.61 -1.84
N PRO A 105 -5.06 -18.75 -2.49
CA PRO A 105 -6.40 -19.13 -2.92
C PRO A 105 -6.44 -20.31 -3.91
N MET A 106 -5.54 -20.33 -4.87
CA MET A 106 -5.48 -21.41 -5.85
C MET A 106 -5.13 -22.73 -5.20
N LEU A 107 -4.13 -22.73 -4.34
CA LEU A 107 -3.70 -23.93 -3.61
C LEU A 107 -4.80 -24.44 -2.70
N ALA A 108 -5.47 -23.55 -1.98
CA ALA A 108 -6.55 -23.90 -1.05
C ALA A 108 -7.74 -24.54 -1.74
N ARG A 109 -8.22 -23.93 -2.81
CA ARG A 109 -9.44 -24.38 -3.48
C ARG A 109 -9.21 -25.48 -4.50
N PHE A 110 -8.08 -25.42 -5.24
CA PHE A 110 -7.84 -26.30 -6.37
C PHE A 110 -6.71 -27.30 -6.15
N GLY A 111 -5.92 -27.16 -5.08
CA GLY A 111 -4.80 -28.05 -4.78
C GLY A 111 -3.56 -27.83 -5.65
N GLU A 112 -3.57 -26.86 -6.53
CA GLU A 112 -2.42 -26.53 -7.38
C GLU A 112 -2.36 -25.04 -7.68
N ALA A 113 -1.13 -24.52 -7.73
CA ALA A 113 -0.87 -23.11 -8.01
C ALA A 113 0.42 -22.96 -8.81
N TYR A 114 0.45 -21.98 -9.69
CA TYR A 114 1.58 -21.70 -10.57
C TYR A 114 1.88 -20.21 -10.55
N MET A 115 3.17 -19.87 -10.51
CA MET A 115 3.60 -18.49 -10.56
C MET A 115 4.87 -18.37 -11.38
N PRO A 116 4.92 -17.47 -12.38
CA PRO A 116 6.16 -17.18 -13.07
C PRO A 116 7.14 -16.48 -12.11
N THR A 117 8.43 -16.73 -12.33
CA THR A 117 9.45 -15.91 -11.68
C THR A 117 9.40 -14.51 -12.28
N PRO A 118 9.45 -13.46 -11.44
CA PRO A 118 9.57 -12.11 -11.98
C PRO A 118 10.86 -12.01 -12.78
N GLY A 119 10.74 -11.80 -14.08
CA GLY A 119 11.89 -11.66 -14.97
C GLY A 119 12.73 -10.43 -14.61
N GLY A 120 14.00 -10.63 -14.28
CA GLY A 120 14.97 -9.57 -14.09
C GLY A 120 14.93 -8.83 -12.74
N ASP A 121 13.79 -8.70 -12.10
CA ASP A 121 13.69 -8.22 -10.74
C ASP A 121 13.82 -9.41 -9.79
N LYS A 122 14.99 -9.53 -9.22
CA LYS A 122 15.17 -10.41 -8.07
C LYS A 122 14.36 -9.83 -6.92
N ILE A 123 13.07 -10.16 -6.84
CA ILE A 123 12.36 -10.06 -5.58
C ILE A 123 13.24 -10.82 -4.62
N GLY A 124 13.82 -10.13 -3.63
CA GLY A 124 14.77 -10.73 -2.72
C GLY A 124 14.20 -12.04 -2.19
N ARG A 125 15.01 -13.11 -2.19
CA ARG A 125 14.66 -14.45 -1.72
C ARG A 125 13.85 -14.44 -0.44
N ARG A 126 14.13 -13.48 0.46
CA ARG A 126 13.47 -13.34 1.76
C ARG A 126 11.95 -13.11 1.65
N ARG A 127 11.48 -12.37 0.64
CA ARG A 127 10.04 -12.06 0.50
C ARG A 127 9.26 -13.25 -0.01
N LEU A 128 9.85 -14.07 -0.88
CA LEU A 128 9.23 -15.29 -1.40
C LEU A 128 9.28 -16.41 -0.38
N ASP A 129 10.38 -16.52 0.38
CA ASP A 129 10.61 -17.61 1.31
C ASP A 129 9.52 -17.69 2.40
N THR A 130 9.01 -16.55 2.89
CA THR A 130 7.93 -16.55 3.89
C THR A 130 6.66 -17.20 3.33
N HIS A 131 6.27 -16.86 2.10
CA HIS A 131 5.09 -17.44 1.47
C HIS A 131 5.26 -18.94 1.27
N PHE A 132 6.37 -19.37 0.69
CA PHE A 132 6.62 -20.78 0.39
C PHE A 132 6.82 -21.61 1.65
N GLN A 133 7.48 -21.08 2.67
CA GLN A 133 7.61 -21.73 3.97
C GLN A 133 6.22 -22.06 4.53
N GLY A 134 5.31 -21.08 4.54
CA GLY A 134 3.96 -21.29 5.03
C GLY A 134 3.21 -22.36 4.25
N PHE A 135 3.29 -22.35 2.93
CA PHE A 135 2.63 -23.35 2.10
C PHE A 135 3.18 -24.75 2.29
N VAL A 136 4.51 -24.88 2.37
CA VAL A 136 5.16 -26.17 2.62
C VAL A 136 4.81 -26.71 4.00
N GLU A 137 4.75 -25.86 5.02
CA GLU A 137 4.34 -26.28 6.36
C GLU A 137 2.89 -26.75 6.40
N LEU A 138 2.01 -26.19 5.56
CA LEU A 138 0.63 -26.66 5.41
C LEU A 138 0.53 -27.96 4.59
N GLY A 139 1.62 -28.45 4.03
CA GLY A 139 1.67 -29.71 3.32
C GLY A 139 1.79 -29.62 1.79
N ALA A 140 2.02 -28.42 1.25
CA ALA A 140 2.25 -28.27 -0.19
C ALA A 140 3.64 -28.72 -0.60
N GLU A 141 3.75 -29.29 -1.77
CA GLU A 141 5.01 -29.62 -2.43
C GLU A 141 5.38 -28.47 -3.36
N PHE A 142 6.59 -27.97 -3.20
CA PHE A 142 7.13 -26.88 -4.00
C PHE A 142 8.09 -27.42 -5.06
N HIS A 143 7.94 -26.96 -6.27
CA HIS A 143 8.83 -27.26 -7.38
C HIS A 143 9.16 -25.99 -8.17
N TYR A 144 10.44 -25.79 -8.47
CA TYR A 144 10.92 -24.74 -9.35
C TYR A 144 11.41 -25.33 -10.65
N ASP A 145 10.85 -24.88 -11.77
CA ASP A 145 11.28 -25.29 -13.11
C ASP A 145 12.32 -24.31 -13.65
N GLU A 146 13.59 -24.72 -13.67
CA GLU A 146 14.70 -23.88 -14.12
C GLU A 146 14.65 -23.57 -15.62
N GLU A 147 14.09 -24.45 -16.44
CA GLU A 147 14.00 -24.27 -17.90
C GLU A 147 12.89 -23.29 -18.26
N GLU A 148 11.74 -23.39 -17.61
CA GLU A 148 10.55 -22.59 -17.90
C GLU A 148 10.41 -21.36 -16.98
N TYR A 149 11.26 -21.23 -15.98
CA TYR A 149 11.27 -20.10 -15.01
C TYR A 149 9.93 -19.89 -14.33
N PHE A 150 9.35 -20.94 -13.77
CA PHE A 150 8.14 -20.80 -12.97
C PHE A 150 8.17 -21.69 -11.72
N TYR A 151 7.37 -21.28 -10.72
CA TYR A 151 7.11 -22.05 -9.52
C TYR A 151 5.81 -22.80 -9.65
N SER A 152 5.78 -24.03 -9.12
CA SER A 152 4.54 -24.79 -8.95
C SER A 152 4.42 -25.27 -7.51
N LEU A 153 3.18 -25.27 -7.02
CA LEU A 153 2.81 -25.78 -5.71
C LEU A 153 1.66 -26.73 -5.90
N LYS A 154 1.74 -27.88 -5.24
CA LYS A 154 0.69 -28.90 -5.28
C LYS A 154 0.47 -29.49 -3.89
N ALA A 155 -0.78 -29.75 -3.57
CA ALA A 155 -1.16 -30.44 -2.35
C ALA A 155 -2.41 -31.27 -2.58
N LYS A 156 -2.39 -32.52 -2.13
CA LYS A 156 -3.60 -33.34 -2.10
C LYS A 156 -4.57 -32.82 -1.05
N GLU A 157 -4.03 -32.42 0.09
CA GLU A 157 -4.76 -31.87 1.20
C GLU A 157 -3.83 -30.94 1.98
N LEU A 158 -4.29 -29.71 2.26
CA LEU A 158 -3.61 -28.83 3.19
C LEU A 158 -4.05 -29.17 4.62
N THR A 159 -3.10 -29.24 5.53
CA THR A 159 -3.34 -29.56 6.94
C THR A 159 -2.82 -28.44 7.82
N GLY A 160 -3.65 -27.98 8.75
CA GLY A 160 -3.30 -26.93 9.69
C GLY A 160 -2.08 -27.25 10.53
N LYS A 161 -1.31 -26.22 10.84
CA LYS A 161 -0.09 -26.33 11.60
C LYS A 161 0.20 -25.04 12.36
N PHE A 162 1.08 -25.10 13.37
CA PHE A 162 1.65 -23.90 13.98
C PHE A 162 2.79 -23.38 13.10
N ILE A 163 2.65 -22.12 12.67
CA ILE A 163 3.62 -21.47 11.78
C ILE A 163 4.17 -20.23 12.47
N LEU A 164 5.47 -20.24 12.75
CA LEU A 164 6.17 -19.06 13.25
C LEU A 164 6.81 -18.32 12.09
N LEU A 165 6.38 -17.08 11.84
CA LEU A 165 6.99 -16.24 10.82
C LEU A 165 8.23 -15.55 11.36
N GLU A 166 9.34 -15.62 10.64
CA GLU A 166 10.57 -14.92 11.02
C GLU A 166 10.40 -13.41 10.93
N GLU A 167 9.59 -12.95 9.99
CA GLU A 167 9.24 -11.54 9.81
C GLU A 167 7.72 -11.38 9.75
N ALA A 168 7.21 -10.29 10.32
CA ALA A 168 5.77 -9.96 10.27
C ALA A 168 5.40 -9.45 8.87
N SER A 169 5.51 -10.31 7.86
CA SER A 169 5.18 -10.00 6.48
C SER A 169 3.68 -9.88 6.29
N VAL A 170 3.23 -8.75 5.77
CA VAL A 170 1.80 -8.51 5.48
C VAL A 170 1.31 -9.44 4.38
N THR A 171 2.00 -9.46 3.24
CA THR A 171 1.61 -10.29 2.09
C THR A 171 1.79 -11.77 2.39
N GLY A 172 2.85 -12.15 3.11
CA GLY A 172 3.07 -13.52 3.56
C GLY A 172 1.96 -14.00 4.48
N THR A 173 1.59 -13.20 5.48
CA THR A 173 0.49 -13.50 6.38
C THR A 173 -0.82 -13.67 5.62
N ALA A 174 -1.15 -12.72 4.74
CA ALA A 174 -2.40 -12.76 3.96
C ALA A 174 -2.48 -14.02 3.09
N ASN A 175 -1.40 -14.37 2.43
CA ASN A 175 -1.36 -15.53 1.53
C ASN A 175 -1.52 -16.85 2.31
N ILE A 176 -0.84 -16.96 3.46
CA ILE A 176 -0.96 -18.14 4.33
C ILE A 176 -2.37 -18.24 4.91
N VAL A 177 -2.98 -17.12 5.31
CA VAL A 177 -4.38 -17.09 5.77
C VAL A 177 -5.31 -17.63 4.67
N MET A 178 -5.16 -17.15 3.44
CA MET A 178 -6.00 -17.60 2.33
C MET A 178 -5.80 -19.07 1.99
N ALA A 179 -4.63 -19.63 2.21
CA ALA A 179 -4.39 -21.06 2.08
C ALA A 179 -5.02 -21.86 3.25
N ALA A 180 -4.92 -21.33 4.46
CA ALA A 180 -5.33 -22.04 5.68
C ALA A 180 -6.84 -22.11 5.90
N VAL A 181 -7.63 -21.19 5.35
CA VAL A 181 -9.09 -21.16 5.59
C VAL A 181 -9.82 -22.40 5.10
N LEU A 182 -9.28 -23.12 4.13
CA LEU A 182 -9.82 -24.39 3.61
C LEU A 182 -8.95 -25.59 4.00
N ALA A 183 -7.89 -25.41 4.79
CA ALA A 183 -7.04 -26.49 5.25
C ALA A 183 -7.76 -27.32 6.32
N LYS A 184 -7.42 -28.59 6.42
CA LYS A 184 -7.99 -29.47 7.45
C LYS A 184 -7.35 -29.17 8.81
N GLY A 185 -8.20 -28.99 9.83
CA GLY A 185 -7.75 -28.76 11.20
C GLY A 185 -7.46 -27.30 11.49
N LYS A 186 -6.57 -27.09 12.45
CA LYS A 186 -6.27 -25.75 13.00
C LYS A 186 -4.90 -25.27 12.57
N THR A 187 -4.83 -24.04 12.08
CA THR A 187 -3.59 -23.33 11.79
C THR A 187 -3.44 -22.19 12.76
N ARG A 188 -2.24 -22.03 13.33
CA ARG A 188 -1.88 -20.86 14.12
C ARG A 188 -0.70 -20.17 13.46
N ILE A 189 -0.84 -18.89 13.19
CA ILE A 189 0.23 -18.06 12.62
C ILE A 189 0.70 -17.11 13.70
N TYR A 190 1.91 -17.32 14.21
CA TYR A 190 2.53 -16.46 15.20
C TYR A 190 3.50 -15.48 14.53
N ASN A 191 3.61 -14.29 15.09
CA ASN A 191 4.28 -13.15 14.48
C ASN A 191 3.59 -12.74 13.17
N ALA A 192 2.28 -12.90 13.11
CA ALA A 192 1.45 -12.47 12.00
C ALA A 192 1.45 -10.94 11.90
N ALA A 193 1.39 -10.41 10.69
CA ALA A 193 1.09 -9.00 10.49
C ALA A 193 -0.34 -8.70 10.93
N CYS A 194 -0.60 -7.49 11.41
CA CYS A 194 -1.91 -7.12 11.97
C CYS A 194 -2.41 -5.76 11.51
N GLU A 195 -1.92 -5.28 10.37
CA GLU A 195 -2.38 -4.00 9.83
C GLU A 195 -3.87 -4.05 9.42
N PRO A 196 -4.53 -2.89 9.32
CA PRO A 196 -5.97 -2.83 9.04
C PRO A 196 -6.40 -3.57 7.77
N TYR A 197 -5.61 -3.55 6.71
CA TYR A 197 -5.97 -4.21 5.44
C TYR A 197 -5.96 -5.74 5.57
N LEU A 198 -5.03 -6.27 6.34
CA LEU A 198 -5.05 -7.70 6.67
C LEU A 198 -6.23 -8.06 7.56
N GLN A 199 -6.56 -7.19 8.54
CA GLN A 199 -7.76 -7.38 9.36
C GLN A 199 -9.01 -7.41 8.49
N GLN A 200 -9.10 -6.54 7.47
CA GLN A 200 -10.21 -6.50 6.53
C GLN A 200 -10.33 -7.80 5.73
N LEU A 201 -9.22 -8.35 5.27
CA LEU A 201 -9.21 -9.66 4.60
C LEU A 201 -9.79 -10.74 5.51
N CYS A 202 -9.31 -10.81 6.75
CA CYS A 202 -9.80 -11.82 7.72
C CYS A 202 -11.29 -11.64 8.02
N LYS A 203 -11.75 -10.40 8.16
CA LYS A 203 -13.17 -10.10 8.39
C LYS A 203 -14.03 -10.50 7.19
N MET A 204 -13.58 -10.20 5.98
CA MET A 204 -14.28 -10.63 4.77
C MET A 204 -14.36 -12.16 4.68
N LEU A 205 -13.24 -12.84 4.93
CA LEU A 205 -13.22 -14.31 4.91
C LEU A 205 -14.17 -14.90 5.94
N ASN A 206 -14.25 -14.33 7.15
CA ASN A 206 -15.21 -14.77 8.16
C ASN A 206 -16.68 -14.59 7.71
N ARG A 207 -16.98 -13.49 7.03
CA ARG A 207 -18.33 -13.31 6.43
C ARG A 207 -18.59 -14.35 5.32
N MET A 208 -17.54 -14.81 4.65
CA MET A 208 -17.64 -15.89 3.66
C MET A 208 -17.77 -17.28 4.29
N GLY A 209 -17.69 -17.40 5.60
CA GLY A 209 -17.83 -18.66 6.32
C GLY A 209 -16.53 -19.23 6.89
N ALA A 210 -15.42 -18.52 6.79
CA ALA A 210 -14.16 -18.93 7.43
C ALA A 210 -14.26 -18.78 8.95
N ASN A 211 -13.34 -19.41 9.65
CA ASN A 211 -13.26 -19.36 11.11
C ASN A 211 -11.87 -18.87 11.53
N ILE A 212 -11.73 -17.55 11.61
CA ILE A 212 -10.48 -16.86 11.96
C ILE A 212 -10.69 -16.08 13.26
N SER A 213 -9.81 -16.30 14.23
CA SER A 213 -9.76 -15.53 15.49
C SER A 213 -8.39 -14.92 15.71
N GLY A 214 -8.32 -13.96 16.63
CA GLY A 214 -7.07 -13.21 16.89
C GLY A 214 -6.85 -12.07 15.91
N ILE A 215 -7.87 -11.67 15.16
CA ILE A 215 -7.78 -10.57 14.18
C ILE A 215 -7.34 -9.27 14.89
N GLY A 216 -6.31 -8.64 14.36
CA GLY A 216 -5.73 -7.45 14.96
C GLY A 216 -4.60 -7.73 15.95
N SER A 217 -4.30 -9.00 16.21
CA SER A 217 -3.17 -9.43 17.03
C SER A 217 -2.09 -10.10 16.18
N ASN A 218 -0.95 -10.40 16.80
CA ASN A 218 0.15 -11.08 16.14
C ASN A 218 0.01 -12.61 16.15
N LEU A 219 -1.09 -13.14 16.67
CA LEU A 219 -1.38 -14.57 16.65
C LEU A 219 -2.76 -14.80 16.06
N LEU A 220 -2.80 -15.32 14.84
CA LEU A 220 -4.04 -15.71 14.16
C LEU A 220 -4.26 -17.20 14.37
N THR A 221 -5.49 -17.56 14.69
CA THR A 221 -5.95 -18.96 14.77
C THR A 221 -7.04 -19.19 13.73
N ILE A 222 -6.83 -20.17 12.86
CA ILE A 222 -7.71 -20.45 11.73
C ILE A 222 -8.14 -21.91 11.82
N GLU A 223 -9.45 -22.15 11.96
CA GLU A 223 -10.01 -23.48 11.80
C GLU A 223 -10.50 -23.63 10.37
N GLY A 224 -9.95 -24.60 9.64
CA GLY A 224 -10.33 -24.83 8.26
C GLY A 224 -11.78 -25.23 8.11
N VAL A 225 -12.40 -24.82 7.01
CA VAL A 225 -13.75 -25.19 6.64
C VAL A 225 -13.74 -25.86 5.27
N SER A 226 -14.82 -26.59 4.92
CA SER A 226 -14.87 -27.35 3.68
C SER A 226 -15.06 -26.47 2.43
N HIS A 227 -15.73 -25.34 2.58
CA HIS A 227 -16.01 -24.41 1.48
C HIS A 227 -16.37 -23.03 2.04
N LEU A 228 -16.23 -22.02 1.20
CA LEU A 228 -16.65 -20.65 1.48
C LEU A 228 -17.80 -20.26 0.56
N ARG A 229 -18.58 -19.29 1.01
CA ARG A 229 -19.69 -18.69 0.25
C ARG A 229 -19.38 -17.26 -0.17
N GLY A 230 -20.26 -16.68 -0.99
CA GLY A 230 -20.16 -15.29 -1.39
C GLY A 230 -20.40 -14.29 -0.26
N THR A 231 -20.03 -13.06 -0.50
CA THR A 231 -20.26 -11.93 0.42
C THR A 231 -20.21 -10.60 -0.32
N GLU A 232 -20.50 -9.54 0.39
CA GLU A 232 -20.28 -8.16 -0.01
C GLU A 232 -19.26 -7.53 0.93
N HIS A 233 -18.32 -6.76 0.37
CA HIS A 233 -17.25 -6.13 1.13
C HIS A 233 -16.99 -4.71 0.60
N THR A 234 -16.85 -3.76 1.51
CA THR A 234 -16.41 -2.40 1.19
C THR A 234 -15.00 -2.19 1.73
N MET A 235 -14.08 -1.83 0.84
CA MET A 235 -12.68 -1.62 1.20
C MET A 235 -12.50 -0.33 2.00
N LEU A 236 -11.47 -0.31 2.83
CA LEU A 236 -11.04 0.88 3.56
C LEU A 236 -10.46 1.93 2.60
N PRO A 237 -10.52 3.22 2.98
CA PRO A 237 -9.75 4.23 2.30
C PRO A 237 -8.24 3.99 2.50
N ASP A 238 -7.45 4.50 1.57
CA ASP A 238 -5.99 4.34 1.58
C ASP A 238 -5.36 5.25 2.64
N MET A 239 -4.79 4.67 3.70
CA MET A 239 -4.16 5.43 4.79
C MET A 239 -2.90 6.19 4.33
N VAL A 240 -2.21 5.67 3.32
CA VAL A 240 -1.03 6.36 2.76
C VAL A 240 -1.47 7.63 2.04
N GLU A 241 -2.56 7.56 1.31
CA GLU A 241 -3.14 8.74 0.67
C GLU A 241 -3.63 9.75 1.71
N ILE A 242 -4.28 9.30 2.77
CA ILE A 242 -4.72 10.17 3.87
C ILE A 242 -3.53 10.93 4.47
N GLY A 243 -2.47 10.23 4.81
CA GLY A 243 -1.24 10.86 5.32
C GLY A 243 -0.63 11.84 4.31
N SER A 244 -0.67 11.50 3.04
CA SER A 244 -0.19 12.37 1.96
C SER A 244 -0.97 13.69 1.89
N TRP A 245 -2.30 13.63 2.05
CA TRP A 245 -3.13 14.86 2.04
C TRP A 245 -2.92 15.72 3.28
N ILE A 246 -2.64 15.11 4.44
CA ILE A 246 -2.20 15.87 5.63
C ILE A 246 -0.92 16.62 5.31
N GLY A 247 0.05 15.93 4.71
CA GLY A 247 1.31 16.54 4.30
C GLY A 247 1.15 17.64 3.27
N LEU A 248 0.28 17.45 2.30
CA LEU A 248 -0.04 18.45 1.27
C LEU A 248 -0.59 19.72 1.89
N ALA A 249 -1.57 19.60 2.80
CA ALA A 249 -2.16 20.74 3.49
C ALA A 249 -1.11 21.53 4.26
N ALA A 250 -0.24 20.86 5.00
CA ALA A 250 0.84 21.51 5.75
C ALA A 250 1.84 22.23 4.83
N MET A 251 2.30 21.56 3.77
CA MET A 251 3.31 22.10 2.86
C MET A 251 2.78 23.29 2.05
N THR A 252 1.51 23.30 1.68
CA THR A 252 0.89 24.38 0.90
C THR A 252 0.17 25.42 1.78
N LYS A 253 0.30 25.31 3.09
CA LYS A 253 -0.37 26.20 4.06
C LYS A 253 -1.86 26.34 3.81
N SER A 254 -2.51 25.23 3.53
CA SER A 254 -3.90 25.18 3.04
C SER A 254 -4.85 24.71 4.14
N GLU A 255 -6.06 25.25 4.10
CA GLU A 255 -7.20 24.67 4.80
C GLU A 255 -7.76 23.54 3.95
N MET A 256 -7.94 22.37 4.56
CA MET A 256 -8.37 21.18 3.82
C MET A 256 -9.18 20.24 4.69
N THR A 257 -10.20 19.61 4.11
CA THR A 257 -10.94 18.53 4.74
C THR A 257 -10.69 17.24 3.98
N ILE A 258 -10.24 16.21 4.69
CA ILE A 258 -10.06 14.86 4.15
C ILE A 258 -11.27 14.04 4.58
N LYS A 259 -12.04 13.54 3.60
CA LYS A 259 -13.35 12.92 3.84
C LYS A 259 -13.24 11.43 4.13
N ASN A 260 -14.12 10.93 5.01
CA ASN A 260 -14.38 9.50 5.22
C ASN A 260 -13.10 8.70 5.49
N VAL A 261 -12.36 9.09 6.51
CA VAL A 261 -11.01 8.54 6.76
C VAL A 261 -11.00 7.25 7.57
N ASN A 262 -12.12 6.86 8.17
CA ASN A 262 -12.20 5.74 9.12
C ASN A 262 -11.17 5.90 10.24
N TRP A 263 -11.37 6.88 11.11
CA TRP A 263 -10.42 7.29 12.14
C TRP A 263 -9.85 6.12 12.96
N ASN A 264 -10.68 5.15 13.30
CA ASN A 264 -10.25 4.02 14.14
C ASN A 264 -9.22 3.11 13.44
N GLN A 265 -9.03 3.27 12.14
CA GLN A 265 -8.11 2.47 11.33
C GLN A 265 -6.80 3.20 11.01
N LEU A 266 -6.62 4.42 11.50
CA LEU A 266 -5.44 5.24 11.18
C LEU A 266 -4.26 5.03 12.14
N GLY A 267 -4.48 4.37 13.28
CA GLY A 267 -3.43 4.11 14.25
C GLY A 267 -2.71 5.38 14.69
N VAL A 268 -1.39 5.36 14.63
CA VAL A 268 -0.52 6.48 15.05
C VAL A 268 -0.34 7.56 13.98
N ILE A 269 -0.94 7.43 12.80
CA ILE A 269 -0.73 8.37 11.69
C ILE A 269 -1.07 9.81 12.11
N PRO A 270 -2.27 10.10 12.64
CA PRO A 270 -2.59 11.47 13.03
C PRO A 270 -1.61 12.05 14.09
N ASN A 271 -1.27 11.24 15.08
CA ASN A 271 -0.37 11.70 16.15
C ASN A 271 1.06 11.94 15.66
N THR A 272 1.52 11.17 14.69
CA THR A 272 2.85 11.38 14.08
C THR A 272 2.92 12.74 13.40
N PHE A 273 1.89 13.12 12.65
CA PHE A 273 1.82 14.45 12.03
C PHE A 273 1.65 15.56 13.07
N ARG A 274 0.90 15.33 14.15
CA ARG A 274 0.80 16.28 15.26
C ARG A 274 2.15 16.53 15.92
N LYS A 275 3.00 15.52 16.03
CA LYS A 275 4.37 15.68 16.55
C LYS A 275 5.24 16.59 15.68
N LEU A 276 4.93 16.71 14.39
CA LEU A 276 5.57 17.66 13.50
C LEU A 276 5.01 19.09 13.66
N GLY A 277 4.01 19.28 14.51
CA GLY A 277 3.37 20.56 14.76
C GLY A 277 2.11 20.81 13.93
N ILE A 278 1.68 19.85 13.14
CA ILE A 278 0.49 20.02 12.31
C ILE A 278 -0.76 19.92 13.17
N GLN A 279 -1.63 20.93 13.09
CA GLN A 279 -2.96 20.91 13.67
C GLN A 279 -3.89 20.13 12.76
N LEU A 280 -4.56 19.14 13.31
CA LEU A 280 -5.58 18.40 12.62
C LEU A 280 -6.64 17.95 13.63
N GLU A 281 -7.90 17.99 13.22
CA GLU A 281 -9.04 17.72 14.08
C GLU A 281 -9.96 16.68 13.46
N GLN A 282 -10.54 15.87 14.32
CA GLN A 282 -11.61 14.96 13.91
C GLN A 282 -12.92 15.74 13.79
N SER A 283 -13.53 15.70 12.60
CA SER A 283 -14.84 16.26 12.33
C SER A 283 -15.74 15.15 11.79
N GLY A 284 -16.48 14.49 12.67
CA GLY A 284 -17.19 13.26 12.29
C GLY A 284 -16.20 12.18 11.88
N ASP A 285 -16.35 11.67 10.65
CA ASP A 285 -15.38 10.73 10.07
C ASP A 285 -14.38 11.42 9.11
N ASP A 286 -14.25 12.74 9.19
CA ASP A 286 -13.35 13.53 8.38
C ASP A 286 -12.17 14.03 9.21
N ILE A 287 -11.07 14.38 8.53
CA ILE A 287 -9.98 15.16 9.11
C ILE A 287 -10.11 16.60 8.61
N TYR A 288 -10.20 17.55 9.55
CA TYR A 288 -10.10 18.96 9.24
C TYR A 288 -8.71 19.48 9.58
N ILE A 289 -8.11 20.18 8.62
CA ILE A 289 -6.79 20.79 8.78
C ILE A 289 -6.93 22.29 8.52
N PRO A 290 -6.70 23.14 9.52
CA PRO A 290 -6.72 24.58 9.31
C PRO A 290 -5.49 25.04 8.52
N ALA A 291 -5.58 26.18 7.86
CA ALA A 291 -4.42 26.80 7.24
C ALA A 291 -3.41 27.20 8.32
N GLN A 292 -2.16 26.82 8.18
CA GLN A 292 -1.08 27.09 9.10
C GLN A 292 0.10 27.74 8.39
N GLU A 293 0.47 28.94 8.80
CA GLU A 293 1.66 29.62 8.27
C GLU A 293 2.95 28.96 8.78
N HIS A 294 2.92 28.44 10.02
CA HIS A 294 4.04 27.81 10.66
C HIS A 294 3.58 26.61 11.48
N TYR A 295 4.44 25.59 11.57
CA TYR A 295 4.21 24.47 12.47
C TYR A 295 5.56 24.04 13.07
N LYS A 296 5.55 23.75 14.38
CA LYS A 296 6.76 23.49 15.16
C LYS A 296 6.86 22.03 15.56
N ILE A 297 8.00 21.42 15.26
CA ILE A 297 8.31 20.05 15.66
C ILE A 297 8.40 19.98 17.18
N GLN A 298 7.73 18.99 17.77
CA GLN A 298 7.81 18.71 19.19
C GLN A 298 9.15 18.05 19.52
N LYS A 299 9.63 18.30 20.72
CA LYS A 299 10.76 17.57 21.30
C LYS A 299 10.23 16.46 22.21
N PHE A 300 11.05 15.43 22.47
CA PHE A 300 10.74 14.48 23.52
C PHE A 300 10.69 15.17 24.90
N ILE A 301 10.09 14.51 25.90
CA ILE A 301 9.92 15.08 27.25
C ILE A 301 11.25 15.51 27.85
N ASP A 302 12.34 14.79 27.57
CA ASP A 302 13.69 15.12 28.02
C ASP A 302 14.38 16.24 27.22
N GLY A 303 13.68 16.83 26.25
CA GLY A 303 14.23 17.87 25.37
C GLY A 303 15.05 17.38 24.20
N SER A 304 15.21 16.07 24.03
CA SER A 304 15.95 15.50 22.90
C SER A 304 15.19 15.67 21.57
N ILE A 305 15.95 15.59 20.49
CA ILE A 305 15.42 15.74 19.12
C ILE A 305 14.46 14.59 18.81
N LEU A 306 13.30 14.94 18.23
CA LEU A 306 12.32 13.96 17.79
C LEU A 306 12.92 13.01 16.77
N THR A 307 12.70 11.73 16.96
CA THR A 307 12.97 10.69 15.98
C THR A 307 11.65 10.09 15.51
N VAL A 308 11.45 10.03 14.19
CA VAL A 308 10.33 9.32 13.58
C VAL A 308 10.89 8.08 12.88
N SER A 309 10.46 6.91 13.33
CA SER A 309 10.86 5.62 12.79
C SER A 309 9.64 4.87 12.29
N ASP A 310 9.82 4.06 11.26
CA ASP A 310 8.82 3.08 10.85
C ASP A 310 8.92 1.83 11.72
N ALA A 311 7.83 1.09 11.77
CA ALA A 311 7.75 -0.21 12.44
C ALA A 311 6.55 -0.98 11.89
N PRO A 312 6.52 -2.31 12.06
CA PRO A 312 5.30 -3.07 11.76
C PRO A 312 4.11 -2.50 12.51
N TRP A 313 2.94 -2.54 11.89
CA TRP A 313 1.71 -2.10 12.55
C TRP A 313 1.54 -2.77 13.93
N PRO A 314 1.19 -2.04 15.02
CA PRO A 314 0.64 -0.68 15.04
C PRO A 314 1.67 0.46 15.05
N GLY A 315 2.91 0.21 14.75
CA GLY A 315 3.91 1.25 14.55
C GLY A 315 3.61 2.09 13.31
N PHE A 316 4.42 3.12 13.07
CA PHE A 316 4.24 4.01 11.94
C PHE A 316 4.60 3.34 10.62
N THR A 317 3.70 3.41 9.63
CA THR A 317 3.91 2.74 8.35
C THR A 317 5.12 3.30 7.59
N PRO A 318 6.00 2.42 7.05
CA PRO A 318 7.13 2.86 6.24
C PRO A 318 6.71 3.64 4.99
N ASP A 319 5.50 3.44 4.54
CA ASP A 319 4.96 4.06 3.32
C ASP A 319 4.72 5.57 3.46
N LEU A 320 4.72 6.10 4.67
CA LEU A 320 4.54 7.53 4.95
C LEU A 320 5.80 8.24 5.43
N LEU A 321 6.92 7.54 5.57
CA LEU A 321 8.17 8.20 6.02
C LEU A 321 8.62 9.29 5.05
N SER A 322 8.46 9.07 3.75
CA SER A 322 8.80 10.07 2.73
C SER A 322 7.96 11.34 2.87
N ILE A 323 6.69 11.20 3.22
CA ILE A 323 5.79 12.34 3.45
C ILE A 323 6.18 13.10 4.71
N VAL A 324 6.46 12.38 5.81
CA VAL A 324 6.94 12.99 7.05
C VAL A 324 8.22 13.79 6.81
N LEU A 325 9.14 13.23 6.04
CA LEU A 325 10.39 13.88 5.70
C LEU A 325 10.15 15.18 4.92
N VAL A 326 9.30 15.14 3.90
CA VAL A 326 8.96 16.33 3.09
C VAL A 326 8.32 17.42 3.97
N VAL A 327 7.36 17.06 4.82
CA VAL A 327 6.71 17.99 5.74
C VAL A 327 7.71 18.62 6.69
N ALA A 328 8.66 17.85 7.18
CA ALA A 328 9.71 18.34 8.07
C ALA A 328 10.60 19.42 7.43
N THR A 329 10.74 19.43 6.11
CA THR A 329 11.56 20.44 5.40
C THR A 329 11.08 21.88 5.63
N GLN A 330 9.80 22.07 5.93
CA GLN A 330 9.19 23.38 6.18
C GLN A 330 8.69 23.57 7.59
N ALA A 331 8.89 22.62 8.49
CA ALA A 331 8.58 22.76 9.91
C ALA A 331 9.61 23.67 10.60
N LYS A 332 9.29 24.14 11.80
CA LYS A 332 10.26 24.78 12.68
C LYS A 332 10.89 23.73 13.58
N GLY A 333 12.18 23.52 13.46
CA GLY A 333 12.94 22.58 14.29
C GLY A 333 13.64 21.50 13.48
N THR A 334 14.12 20.49 14.19
CA THR A 334 14.92 19.41 13.64
C THR A 334 14.28 18.06 13.98
N VAL A 335 14.32 17.13 13.05
CA VAL A 335 13.83 15.77 13.26
C VAL A 335 14.78 14.77 12.59
N LEU A 336 14.97 13.63 13.25
CA LEU A 336 15.66 12.47 12.67
C LEU A 336 14.63 11.50 12.10
N ILE A 337 14.73 11.21 10.83
CA ILE A 337 13.91 10.20 10.15
C ILE A 337 14.73 8.92 10.05
N HIS A 338 14.21 7.84 10.60
CA HIS A 338 14.91 6.55 10.62
C HIS A 338 14.05 5.45 10.00
N GLN A 339 14.45 5.00 8.81
CA GLN A 339 13.84 3.88 8.11
C GLN A 339 14.47 2.57 8.55
N LYS A 340 13.71 1.73 9.24
CA LYS A 340 14.19 0.46 9.83
C LYS A 340 13.80 -0.77 9.01
N MET A 341 12.68 -0.73 8.30
CA MET A 341 11.99 -1.94 7.84
C MET A 341 12.46 -2.50 6.50
N PHE A 342 12.93 -1.68 5.57
CA PHE A 342 13.25 -2.11 4.21
C PHE A 342 14.60 -1.57 3.76
N GLU A 343 15.02 -1.99 2.56
CA GLU A 343 16.14 -1.35 1.88
C GLU A 343 15.88 0.15 1.74
N SER A 344 16.94 0.93 1.65
CA SER A 344 16.85 2.38 1.67
C SER A 344 15.86 2.93 0.64
N ARG A 345 14.92 3.76 1.11
CA ARG A 345 14.00 4.55 0.29
C ARG A 345 14.25 6.04 0.45
N LEU A 346 15.37 6.42 1.06
CA LEU A 346 15.68 7.81 1.35
C LEU A 346 16.51 8.49 0.24
N PHE A 347 16.81 7.79 -0.85
CA PHE A 347 17.59 8.36 -1.96
C PHE A 347 16.95 9.58 -2.63
N PHE A 348 15.63 9.71 -2.56
CA PHE A 348 14.92 10.85 -3.13
C PHE A 348 15.27 12.19 -2.45
N VAL A 349 15.91 12.17 -1.28
CA VAL A 349 16.31 13.38 -0.56
C VAL A 349 17.24 14.28 -1.37
N ASP A 350 18.01 13.72 -2.30
CA ASP A 350 18.87 14.50 -3.18
C ASP A 350 18.07 15.54 -3.98
N LYS A 351 16.87 15.18 -4.42
CA LYS A 351 16.00 16.10 -5.14
C LYS A 351 15.45 17.19 -4.23
N LEU A 352 15.13 16.88 -2.99
CA LEU A 352 14.72 17.88 -2.00
C LEU A 352 15.84 18.84 -1.67
N ILE A 353 17.08 18.35 -1.56
CA ILE A 353 18.26 19.17 -1.35
C ILE A 353 18.46 20.13 -2.53
N ASP A 354 18.31 19.63 -3.77
CA ASP A 354 18.37 20.45 -4.98
C ASP A 354 17.30 21.55 -4.97
N MET A 355 16.15 21.29 -4.35
CA MET A 355 15.08 22.27 -4.21
C MET A 355 15.31 23.25 -3.06
N GLY A 356 16.37 23.10 -2.29
CA GLY A 356 16.74 24.00 -1.19
C GLY A 356 16.49 23.47 0.21
N ALA A 357 16.02 22.22 0.36
CA ALA A 357 15.82 21.63 1.68
C ALA A 357 17.16 21.42 2.40
N GLN A 358 17.13 21.53 3.74
CA GLN A 358 18.29 21.26 4.59
C GLN A 358 18.18 19.88 5.20
N ILE A 359 18.84 18.95 4.58
CA ILE A 359 18.81 17.53 4.95
C ILE A 359 20.23 17.00 4.99
N ILE A 360 20.57 16.29 6.06
CA ILE A 360 21.80 15.53 6.17
C ILE A 360 21.43 14.05 6.09
N LEU A 361 21.85 13.37 5.03
CA LEU A 361 21.70 11.92 4.92
C LEU A 361 22.84 11.28 5.70
N CYS A 362 22.55 10.81 6.91
CA CYS A 362 23.56 10.25 7.82
C CYS A 362 24.08 8.90 7.32
N ASP A 363 23.16 8.08 6.79
CA ASP A 363 23.42 6.80 6.13
C ASP A 363 22.18 6.47 5.26
N PRO A 364 22.17 5.33 4.52
CA PRO A 364 21.04 5.01 3.66
C PRO A 364 19.67 4.92 4.36
N HIS A 365 19.65 4.80 5.69
CA HIS A 365 18.43 4.57 6.49
C HIS A 365 18.08 5.74 7.41
N ARG A 366 18.97 6.75 7.57
CA ARG A 366 18.73 7.84 8.50
C ARG A 366 19.02 9.19 7.85
N ALA A 367 18.08 10.11 8.01
CA ALA A 367 18.21 11.48 7.54
C ALA A 367 17.82 12.44 8.65
N THR A 368 18.65 13.46 8.87
CA THR A 368 18.34 14.57 9.75
C THR A 368 17.82 15.73 8.91
N VAL A 369 16.63 16.21 9.22
CA VAL A 369 15.97 17.31 8.52
C VAL A 369 15.94 18.53 9.43
N VAL A 370 16.47 19.64 8.94
CA VAL A 370 16.37 20.96 9.60
C VAL A 370 15.32 21.76 8.84
N GLY A 371 14.19 22.02 9.49
CA GLY A 371 13.09 22.71 8.84
C GLY A 371 13.39 24.18 8.57
N LEU A 372 12.84 24.69 7.48
CA LEU A 372 13.02 26.08 7.04
C LEU A 372 11.92 27.02 7.54
N ASN A 373 10.96 26.49 8.33
CA ASN A 373 9.89 27.25 8.98
C ASN A 373 9.00 28.04 8.00
N HIS A 374 8.84 27.59 6.78
CA HIS A 374 8.15 28.32 5.71
C HIS A 374 8.71 29.72 5.43
N GLU A 375 9.91 30.02 5.92
CA GLU A 375 10.61 31.29 5.63
C GLU A 375 11.35 31.24 4.30
N TYR A 376 11.86 30.06 3.96
CA TYR A 376 12.58 29.82 2.73
C TYR A 376 11.88 28.68 1.97
N PRO A 377 10.98 29.00 1.03
CA PRO A 377 10.28 27.95 0.28
C PRO A 377 11.22 27.12 -0.55
N LEU A 378 10.84 25.88 -0.83
CA LEU A 378 11.52 25.06 -1.81
C LEU A 378 11.37 25.70 -3.19
N ARG A 379 12.30 25.42 -4.10
CA ARG A 379 12.30 25.95 -5.46
C ARG A 379 12.00 24.83 -6.45
N GLY A 380 11.16 25.14 -7.44
CA GLY A 380 10.83 24.22 -8.51
C GLY A 380 12.07 23.74 -9.28
N THR A 381 12.05 22.50 -9.68
CA THR A 381 13.12 21.86 -10.44
C THR A 381 12.57 20.77 -11.36
N ASN A 382 13.45 20.27 -12.22
CA ASN A 382 13.15 19.14 -13.08
C ASN A 382 13.58 17.85 -12.37
N MET A 383 12.68 16.89 -12.25
CA MET A 383 12.97 15.67 -11.50
C MET A 383 12.25 14.44 -12.08
N THR A 384 12.71 13.27 -11.70
CA THR A 384 12.14 11.99 -12.14
C THR A 384 11.63 11.23 -10.93
N SER A 385 10.39 10.74 -11.03
CA SER A 385 9.79 9.92 -9.98
C SER A 385 10.51 8.55 -9.92
N PRO A 386 11.15 8.21 -8.79
CA PRO A 386 11.88 6.93 -8.69
C PRO A 386 10.96 5.75 -8.41
N ASP A 387 9.89 5.97 -7.66
CA ASP A 387 8.89 4.96 -7.30
C ASP A 387 7.57 5.64 -6.92
N ILE A 388 6.56 4.84 -6.57
CA ILE A 388 5.20 5.33 -6.26
C ILE A 388 5.22 6.30 -5.07
N ARG A 389 5.91 5.94 -3.98
CA ARG A 389 5.87 6.69 -2.71
C ARG A 389 6.73 7.93 -2.72
N ALA A 390 7.96 7.80 -3.18
CA ALA A 390 8.86 8.94 -3.33
C ALA A 390 8.31 9.91 -4.38
N GLY A 391 7.68 9.40 -5.45
CA GLY A 391 7.04 10.22 -6.46
C GLY A 391 5.96 11.12 -5.89
N ASN A 392 5.12 10.60 -4.99
CA ASN A 392 4.09 11.40 -4.33
C ASN A 392 4.70 12.45 -3.39
N ALA A 393 5.76 12.11 -2.67
CA ALA A 393 6.47 13.06 -1.81
C ALA A 393 7.07 14.21 -2.63
N LEU A 394 7.68 13.91 -3.78
CA LEU A 394 8.22 14.91 -4.69
C LEU A 394 7.11 15.77 -5.31
N LEU A 395 5.96 15.18 -5.60
CA LEU A 395 4.78 15.91 -6.08
C LEU A 395 4.31 16.95 -5.05
N ILE A 396 4.22 16.57 -3.78
CA ILE A 396 3.87 17.48 -2.70
C ILE A 396 4.91 18.59 -2.55
N ALA A 397 6.19 18.25 -2.61
CA ALA A 397 7.25 19.23 -2.57
C ALA A 397 7.13 20.23 -3.72
N ALA A 398 6.87 19.77 -4.93
CA ALA A 398 6.69 20.62 -6.11
C ALA A 398 5.48 21.55 -5.99
N LEU A 399 4.37 21.06 -5.42
CA LEU A 399 3.17 21.85 -5.19
C LEU A 399 3.38 22.97 -4.18
N SER A 400 4.30 22.79 -3.23
CA SER A 400 4.67 23.82 -2.24
C SER A 400 5.76 24.77 -2.72
N ALA A 401 6.53 24.40 -3.73
CA ALA A 401 7.72 25.11 -4.17
C ALA A 401 7.38 26.39 -4.93
N GLU A 402 8.27 27.38 -4.87
CA GLU A 402 8.20 28.53 -5.77
C GLU A 402 8.68 28.12 -7.17
N GLY A 403 7.95 28.60 -8.18
CA GLY A 403 8.31 28.40 -9.57
C GLY A 403 7.75 27.13 -10.17
N LYS A 404 8.37 26.72 -11.26
CA LYS A 404 7.90 25.59 -12.08
C LYS A 404 8.71 24.35 -11.81
N SER A 405 8.02 23.22 -11.68
CA SER A 405 8.63 21.89 -11.64
C SER A 405 8.09 21.01 -12.76
N ILE A 406 8.93 20.11 -13.24
CA ILE A 406 8.53 19.05 -14.16
C ILE A 406 8.91 17.72 -13.51
N ILE A 407 7.93 16.84 -13.35
CA ILE A 407 8.15 15.49 -12.81
C ILE A 407 7.98 14.49 -13.94
N HIS A 408 9.07 13.80 -14.27
CA HIS A 408 9.07 12.73 -15.27
C HIS A 408 8.73 11.37 -14.64
N ASN A 409 8.48 10.38 -15.49
CA ASN A 409 8.18 9.01 -15.09
C ASN A 409 6.94 8.91 -14.17
N ILE A 410 5.92 9.66 -14.50
CA ILE A 410 4.69 9.73 -13.68
C ILE A 410 3.85 8.47 -13.76
N GLU A 411 4.17 7.53 -14.65
CA GLU A 411 3.57 6.20 -14.65
C GLU A 411 3.75 5.52 -13.28
N GLN A 412 4.84 5.79 -12.58
CA GLN A 412 5.07 5.29 -11.22
C GLN A 412 4.04 5.86 -10.23
N ILE A 413 3.59 7.09 -10.44
CA ILE A 413 2.54 7.71 -9.63
C ILE A 413 1.17 7.12 -10.01
N ASP A 414 0.88 7.01 -11.30
CA ASP A 414 -0.38 6.46 -11.82
C ASP A 414 -0.62 5.00 -11.41
N ARG A 415 0.43 4.26 -11.11
CA ARG A 415 0.32 2.88 -10.61
C ARG A 415 -0.41 2.79 -9.27
N GLY A 416 -0.32 3.82 -8.44
CA GLY A 416 -0.84 3.81 -7.08
C GLY A 416 -1.84 4.90 -6.74
N TYR A 417 -2.02 5.92 -7.59
CA TYR A 417 -2.90 7.05 -7.30
C TYR A 417 -3.88 7.29 -8.44
N GLU A 418 -5.16 7.22 -8.09
CA GLU A 418 -6.28 7.41 -9.03
C GLU A 418 -6.47 8.89 -9.35
N ASN A 419 -6.35 9.25 -10.64
CA ASN A 419 -6.65 10.60 -11.12
C ASN A 419 -6.05 11.71 -10.23
N ILE A 420 -4.77 11.58 -9.90
CA ILE A 420 -4.12 12.46 -8.93
C ILE A 420 -4.12 13.92 -9.39
N ASP A 421 -3.81 14.17 -10.66
CA ASP A 421 -3.80 15.52 -11.23
C ASP A 421 -5.21 16.15 -11.23
N GLY A 422 -6.24 15.40 -11.59
CA GLY A 422 -7.62 15.88 -11.57
C GLY A 422 -8.09 16.22 -10.16
N ARG A 423 -7.78 15.39 -9.19
CA ARG A 423 -8.15 15.63 -7.78
C ARG A 423 -7.40 16.82 -7.19
N LEU A 424 -6.13 17.00 -7.54
CA LEU A 424 -5.34 18.16 -7.13
C LEU A 424 -5.83 19.44 -7.78
N LYS A 425 -6.18 19.41 -9.07
CA LYS A 425 -6.81 20.57 -9.76
C LYS A 425 -8.08 21.01 -9.07
N ALA A 426 -8.89 20.07 -8.62
CA ALA A 426 -10.13 20.38 -7.90
C ALA A 426 -9.89 21.14 -6.58
N LEU A 427 -8.70 20.99 -5.99
CA LEU A 427 -8.28 21.76 -4.81
C LEU A 427 -7.65 23.10 -5.17
N GLY A 428 -7.49 23.41 -6.44
CA GLY A 428 -6.89 24.65 -6.92
C GLY A 428 -5.42 24.57 -7.31
N ALA A 429 -4.85 23.37 -7.37
CA ALA A 429 -3.46 23.20 -7.78
C ALA A 429 -3.27 23.53 -9.27
N ASP A 430 -2.12 24.12 -9.59
CA ASP A 430 -1.71 24.37 -10.99
C ASP A 430 -0.81 23.20 -11.43
N ILE A 431 -1.43 22.17 -11.92
CA ILE A 431 -0.80 20.95 -12.38
C ILE A 431 -1.37 20.55 -13.73
N GLU A 432 -0.49 20.23 -14.68
CA GLU A 432 -0.86 19.78 -16.02
C GLU A 432 -0.10 18.50 -16.38
N ARG A 433 -0.82 17.58 -16.99
CA ARG A 433 -0.22 16.38 -17.59
C ARG A 433 0.21 16.73 -19.00
N ILE A 434 1.49 16.63 -19.28
CA ILE A 434 2.07 17.00 -20.57
C ILE A 434 2.74 15.82 -21.24
N GLN A 435 2.78 15.86 -22.58
CA GLN A 435 3.55 14.90 -23.39
C GLN A 435 4.92 15.49 -23.70
N LEU A 436 5.94 14.64 -23.57
CA LEU A 436 7.34 15.02 -23.88
C LEU A 436 7.91 14.15 -24.99
#